data_9fca4030de3a02ec19f1235fa3be45ab
#
_entry.id   9fca4030de3a02ec19f1235fa3be45ab
#
_cell.length_a   1.000
_cell.length_b   1.000
_cell.length_c   1.000
_cell.angle_alpha   90.00
_cell.angle_beta   90.00
_cell.angle_gamma   90.00
#
_symmetry.space_group_name_H-M   'P 1'
#
loop_
_entity.id
_entity.type
_entity.pdbx_description
1 polymer ?
#
loop_
_entity_poly.entity_id
_entity_poly.type
_entity_poly.pdbx_seq_one_letter_code
_entity_poly.pdbx_strand_id
1 'polypeptide(L)'
;MFCSNDIWFPHTEEIFRKRIVEKNFFEWYHCRIEKAYKHIFVRDIFKQWYLTGINGQINSPQKMLEFLKQETDGFKVITIGSSAGGYASALFGPKLKAEKSICFNAQFCLERLVNESSLTISPLLFSIFKKNNREAVNILNDIDTDSPIYYIYSDRSRWDVEQHEYTKGVQNVKCIEFNSSKHGIPFLKVALPKFINLEVGQLDELTRKVQHPLLFTIKFVGIYKTISGFVSQAYKAYKKRH
;
A
#
# COMPACT_ATOMS: atom_id res chain seq x y z
N MET A 1 5.31 -6.75 -3.87
CA MET A 1 3.99 -6.37 -3.33
C MET A 1 4.04 -6.35 -1.82
N PHE A 2 3.72 -5.22 -1.19
CA PHE A 2 3.89 -4.97 0.25
C PHE A 2 2.54 -5.01 0.97
N CYS A 3 2.45 -5.78 2.04
CA CYS A 3 1.24 -5.89 2.86
C CYS A 3 1.02 -4.66 3.75
N SER A 4 -0.24 -4.35 4.01
CA SER A 4 -0.63 -3.33 4.99
C SER A 4 -0.50 -3.82 6.43
N ASN A 5 -0.72 -2.92 7.38
CA ASN A 5 -0.76 -3.28 8.81
C ASN A 5 -2.02 -4.10 9.19
N ASP A 6 -2.97 -4.30 8.27
CA ASP A 6 -4.18 -5.09 8.50
C ASP A 6 -3.98 -6.62 8.34
N ILE A 7 -2.76 -7.07 8.04
CA ILE A 7 -2.47 -8.49 7.78
C ILE A 7 -2.92 -9.41 8.92
N TRP A 8 -2.98 -8.94 10.16
CA TRP A 8 -3.50 -9.68 11.32
C TRP A 8 -4.31 -8.79 12.27
N PHE A 9 -5.26 -8.03 11.72
CA PHE A 9 -6.27 -7.29 12.51
C PHE A 9 -7.40 -8.26 12.99
N PRO A 10 -7.91 -8.14 14.23
CA PRO A 10 -7.81 -7.05 15.23
C PRO A 10 -6.63 -7.13 16.22
N HIS A 11 -5.49 -7.61 15.89
CA HIS A 11 -4.25 -7.54 16.67
C HIS A 11 -4.23 -8.40 17.96
N THR A 12 -4.93 -9.52 17.92
CA THR A 12 -4.90 -10.52 18.99
C THR A 12 -3.91 -11.64 18.68
N GLU A 13 -3.39 -12.31 19.71
CA GLU A 13 -2.51 -13.47 19.56
C GLU A 13 -3.19 -14.58 18.73
N GLU A 14 -4.47 -14.83 18.97
CA GLU A 14 -5.24 -15.82 18.23
C GLU A 14 -5.24 -15.52 16.71
N ILE A 15 -5.52 -14.28 16.34
CA ILE A 15 -5.55 -13.87 14.92
C ILE A 15 -4.14 -13.88 14.32
N PHE A 16 -3.12 -13.48 15.08
CA PHE A 16 -1.73 -13.61 14.64
C PHE A 16 -1.38 -15.07 14.35
N ARG A 17 -1.62 -15.98 15.32
CA ARG A 17 -1.38 -17.42 15.15
C ARG A 17 -2.09 -17.96 13.92
N LYS A 18 -3.39 -17.72 13.81
CA LYS A 18 -4.23 -18.20 12.71
C LYS A 18 -3.81 -17.67 11.34
N ARG A 19 -3.50 -16.38 11.23
CA ARG A 19 -3.22 -15.75 9.91
C ARG A 19 -1.76 -15.85 9.52
N ILE A 20 -0.84 -15.64 10.46
CA ILE A 20 0.60 -15.54 10.18
C ILE A 20 1.26 -16.91 10.29
N VAL A 21 1.03 -17.63 11.39
CA VAL A 21 1.70 -18.92 11.65
C VAL A 21 1.06 -20.04 10.84
N GLU A 22 -0.25 -20.25 10.99
CA GLU A 22 -0.94 -21.40 10.39
C GLU A 22 -1.21 -21.21 8.90
N LYS A 23 -1.72 -20.03 8.48
CA LYS A 23 -2.11 -19.78 7.08
C LYS A 23 -1.02 -19.15 6.24
N ASN A 24 0.09 -18.72 6.83
CA ASN A 24 1.15 -17.98 6.12
C ASN A 24 0.58 -16.88 5.20
N PHE A 25 -0.36 -16.08 5.72
CA PHE A 25 -1.16 -15.15 4.94
C PHE A 25 -0.35 -13.97 4.41
N PHE A 26 -0.56 -13.67 3.12
CA PHE A 26 -0.11 -12.44 2.45
C PHE A 26 -1.29 -11.75 1.79
N GLU A 27 -1.44 -10.45 2.02
CA GLU A 27 -2.59 -9.66 1.57
C GLU A 27 -2.77 -9.69 0.04
N TRP A 28 -1.67 -9.65 -0.70
CA TRP A 28 -1.65 -9.57 -2.16
C TRP A 28 -1.51 -10.93 -2.86
N TYR A 29 -1.50 -12.04 -2.11
CA TYR A 29 -1.15 -13.36 -2.66
C TYR A 29 -2.00 -13.79 -3.87
N HIS A 30 -3.26 -13.35 -3.93
CA HIS A 30 -4.16 -13.65 -5.04
C HIS A 30 -4.16 -12.59 -6.16
N CYS A 31 -3.36 -11.53 -6.02
CA CYS A 31 -3.18 -10.51 -7.05
C CYS A 31 -2.01 -10.88 -7.94
N ARG A 32 -2.17 -10.71 -9.26
CA ARG A 32 -1.13 -11.02 -10.24
C ARG A 32 -0.95 -9.88 -11.21
N ILE A 33 0.29 -9.55 -11.50
CA ILE A 33 0.65 -8.77 -12.67
C ILE A 33 0.85 -9.77 -13.81
N GLU A 34 0.00 -9.69 -14.82
CA GLU A 34 -0.09 -10.70 -15.88
C GLU A 34 1.22 -10.88 -16.65
N LYS A 35 1.95 -9.78 -16.86
CA LYS A 35 3.25 -9.77 -17.56
C LYS A 35 4.46 -10.08 -16.66
N ALA A 36 4.27 -10.25 -15.35
CA ALA A 36 5.37 -10.44 -14.43
C ALA A 36 5.85 -11.90 -14.42
N TYR A 37 7.14 -12.07 -14.61
CA TYR A 37 7.82 -13.35 -14.48
C TYR A 37 7.86 -13.84 -13.03
N LYS A 38 8.06 -12.91 -12.06
CA LYS A 38 8.23 -13.21 -10.65
C LYS A 38 7.35 -12.30 -9.78
N HIS A 39 6.74 -12.86 -8.76
CA HIS A 39 6.00 -12.10 -7.74
C HIS A 39 6.64 -12.28 -6.38
N ILE A 40 7.05 -11.18 -5.75
CA ILE A 40 7.61 -11.16 -4.40
C ILE A 40 6.56 -10.52 -3.48
N PHE A 41 6.12 -11.28 -2.48
CA PHE A 41 5.16 -10.82 -1.48
C PHE A 41 5.91 -10.57 -0.17
N VAL A 42 5.82 -9.35 0.32
CA VAL A 42 6.51 -8.92 1.52
C VAL A 42 5.51 -8.49 2.57
N ARG A 43 5.73 -8.87 3.81
CA ARG A 43 4.91 -8.47 4.95
C ARG A 43 5.78 -8.02 6.11
N ASP A 44 5.37 -6.94 6.75
CA ASP A 44 5.89 -6.48 8.03
C ASP A 44 4.97 -6.98 9.15
N ILE A 45 5.35 -8.08 9.80
CA ILE A 45 4.57 -8.67 10.90
C ILE A 45 4.64 -7.82 12.17
N PHE A 46 5.63 -6.93 12.28
CA PHE A 46 5.81 -6.02 13.41
C PHE A 46 4.98 -4.74 13.27
N LYS A 47 4.39 -4.49 12.07
CA LYS A 47 3.51 -3.34 11.79
C LYS A 47 4.16 -1.98 12.03
N GLN A 48 5.38 -1.85 11.55
CA GLN A 48 6.24 -0.68 11.77
C GLN A 48 6.58 0.03 10.46
N TRP A 49 5.70 -0.06 9.45
CA TRP A 49 5.94 0.56 8.13
C TRP A 49 7.29 0.13 7.53
N TYR A 50 7.70 -1.13 7.76
CA TYR A 50 8.99 -1.67 7.28
C TYR A 50 10.23 -0.95 7.82
N LEU A 51 10.08 -0.06 8.81
CA LEU A 51 11.18 0.72 9.40
C LEU A 51 12.23 -0.13 10.11
N THR A 52 11.81 -1.28 10.61
CA THR A 52 12.70 -2.27 11.24
C THR A 52 12.91 -3.50 10.37
N GLY A 53 12.66 -3.37 9.06
CA GLY A 53 12.71 -4.49 8.12
C GLY A 53 11.59 -5.50 8.33
N ILE A 54 11.83 -6.76 8.05
CA ILE A 54 10.81 -7.83 8.06
C ILE A 54 11.16 -9.04 8.93
N ASN A 55 12.41 -9.16 9.35
CA ASN A 55 12.89 -10.24 10.21
C ASN A 55 14.26 -9.89 10.83
N GLY A 56 14.84 -10.82 11.62
CA GLY A 56 16.13 -10.60 12.29
C GLY A 56 17.33 -10.38 11.36
N GLN A 57 17.29 -10.86 10.14
CA GLN A 57 18.35 -10.67 9.14
C GLN A 57 18.12 -9.40 8.33
N ILE A 58 16.93 -9.20 7.83
CA ILE A 58 16.49 -8.00 7.09
C ILE A 58 15.80 -7.07 8.10
N ASN A 59 16.62 -6.37 8.90
CA ASN A 59 16.17 -5.63 10.09
C ASN A 59 16.30 -4.10 9.97
N SER A 60 16.40 -3.60 8.75
CA SER A 60 16.39 -2.17 8.46
C SER A 60 15.89 -1.89 7.04
N PRO A 61 15.47 -0.65 6.71
CA PRO A 61 15.12 -0.26 5.35
C PRO A 61 16.25 -0.47 4.35
N GLN A 62 17.49 -0.22 4.78
CA GLN A 62 18.67 -0.41 3.93
C GLN A 62 18.85 -1.89 3.54
N LYS A 63 18.83 -2.80 4.51
CA LYS A 63 18.94 -4.24 4.24
C LYS A 63 17.75 -4.76 3.43
N MET A 64 16.57 -4.17 3.64
CA MET A 64 15.40 -4.48 2.82
C MET A 64 15.60 -4.06 1.37
N LEU A 65 16.18 -2.89 1.12
CA LEU A 65 16.51 -2.42 -0.22
C LEU A 65 17.56 -3.32 -0.89
N GLU A 66 18.59 -3.71 -0.17
CA GLU A 66 19.63 -4.63 -0.66
C GLU A 66 19.02 -5.98 -1.05
N PHE A 67 18.19 -6.57 -0.19
CA PHE A 67 17.45 -7.79 -0.49
C PHE A 67 16.59 -7.63 -1.75
N LEU A 68 15.80 -6.56 -1.84
CA LEU A 68 14.96 -6.32 -3.00
C LEU A 68 15.77 -6.12 -4.28
N LYS A 69 16.90 -5.43 -4.24
CA LYS A 69 17.81 -5.27 -5.39
C LYS A 69 18.33 -6.62 -5.88
N GLN A 70 18.76 -7.51 -4.97
CA GLN A 70 19.21 -8.86 -5.32
C GLN A 70 18.10 -9.68 -5.96
N GLU A 71 16.89 -9.64 -5.38
CA GLU A 71 15.74 -10.40 -5.85
C GLU A 71 15.16 -9.90 -7.19
N THR A 72 15.45 -8.66 -7.56
CA THR A 72 14.93 -8.00 -8.77
C THR A 72 16.01 -7.68 -9.80
N ASP A 73 17.23 -8.14 -9.59
CA ASP A 73 18.32 -7.90 -10.53
C ASP A 73 18.00 -8.44 -11.94
N GLY A 74 18.24 -7.59 -12.94
CA GLY A 74 17.92 -7.90 -14.34
C GLY A 74 16.43 -7.81 -14.73
N PHE A 75 15.53 -7.46 -13.79
CA PHE A 75 14.09 -7.34 -14.07
C PHE A 75 13.60 -5.89 -14.05
N LYS A 76 12.60 -5.60 -14.88
CA LYS A 76 11.76 -4.40 -14.70
C LYS A 76 10.88 -4.60 -13.47
N VAL A 77 10.87 -3.61 -12.59
CA VAL A 77 10.20 -3.70 -11.30
C VAL A 77 8.88 -2.93 -11.31
N ILE A 78 7.86 -3.51 -10.70
CA ILE A 78 6.60 -2.84 -10.34
C ILE A 78 6.40 -3.04 -8.85
N THR A 79 6.18 -1.96 -8.10
CA THR A 79 5.86 -2.06 -6.68
C THR A 79 4.38 -1.76 -6.43
N ILE A 80 3.78 -2.48 -5.47
CA ILE A 80 2.36 -2.34 -5.11
C ILE A 80 2.22 -2.47 -3.61
N GLY A 81 1.43 -1.60 -3.01
CA GLY A 81 1.10 -1.70 -1.59
C GLY A 81 -0.10 -0.83 -1.19
N SER A 82 -0.61 -1.06 0.00
CA SER A 82 -1.71 -0.30 0.59
C SER A 82 -1.34 0.13 2.01
N SER A 83 -1.69 1.36 2.40
CA SER A 83 -1.41 1.90 3.75
C SER A 83 0.09 1.80 4.07
N ALA A 84 0.50 1.09 5.12
CA ALA A 84 1.91 0.83 5.41
C ALA A 84 2.66 0.13 4.26
N GLY A 85 1.98 -0.77 3.52
CA GLY A 85 2.53 -1.34 2.28
C GLY A 85 2.65 -0.30 1.16
N GLY A 86 1.74 0.68 1.13
CA GLY A 86 1.82 1.83 0.23
C GLY A 86 3.05 2.70 0.51
N TYR A 87 3.35 2.95 1.79
CA TYR A 87 4.59 3.59 2.23
C TYR A 87 5.82 2.82 1.70
N ALA A 88 5.87 1.50 1.92
CA ALA A 88 6.99 0.69 1.44
C ALA A 88 7.10 0.68 -0.09
N SER A 89 5.96 0.63 -0.81
CA SER A 89 5.92 0.73 -2.27
C SER A 89 6.49 2.06 -2.76
N ALA A 90 6.12 3.17 -2.12
CA ALA A 90 6.63 4.51 -2.45
C ALA A 90 8.12 4.66 -2.11
N LEU A 91 8.57 4.13 -0.97
CA LEU A 91 9.97 4.23 -0.54
C LEU A 91 10.92 3.39 -1.41
N PHE A 92 10.54 2.14 -1.67
CA PHE A 92 11.45 1.21 -2.34
C PHE A 92 11.32 1.25 -3.87
N GLY A 93 10.15 1.58 -4.42
CA GLY A 93 9.94 1.63 -5.85
C GLY A 93 10.94 2.53 -6.59
N PRO A 94 11.05 3.83 -6.24
CA PRO A 94 12.03 4.73 -6.84
C PRO A 94 13.48 4.26 -6.67
N LYS A 95 13.84 3.75 -5.48
CA LYS A 95 15.18 3.23 -5.18
C LYS A 95 15.53 1.95 -5.96
N LEU A 96 14.52 1.26 -6.48
CA LEU A 96 14.63 0.10 -7.39
C LEU A 96 14.47 0.50 -8.86
N LYS A 97 14.32 1.80 -9.16
CA LYS A 97 14.02 2.31 -10.50
C LYS A 97 12.79 1.63 -11.11
N ALA A 98 11.75 1.46 -10.30
CA ALA A 98 10.52 0.80 -10.72
C ALA A 98 9.88 1.51 -11.91
N GLU A 99 9.34 0.74 -12.85
CA GLU A 99 8.55 1.25 -13.97
C GLU A 99 7.34 2.04 -13.47
N LYS A 100 6.76 1.57 -12.36
CA LYS A 100 5.69 2.25 -11.63
C LYS A 100 5.57 1.73 -10.20
N SER A 101 5.16 2.61 -9.29
CA SER A 101 4.78 2.27 -7.93
C SER A 101 3.29 2.54 -7.74
N ILE A 102 2.49 1.53 -7.40
CA ILE A 102 1.04 1.64 -7.17
C ILE A 102 0.79 1.67 -5.66
N CYS A 103 0.45 2.84 -5.14
CA CYS A 103 0.39 3.13 -3.72
C CYS A 103 -1.04 3.48 -3.30
N PHE A 104 -1.80 2.47 -2.82
CA PHE A 104 -3.14 2.71 -2.30
C PHE A 104 -3.04 3.29 -0.88
N ASN A 105 -3.64 4.47 -0.66
CA ASN A 105 -3.76 5.10 0.67
C ASN A 105 -2.43 5.12 1.44
N ALA A 106 -1.32 5.38 0.73
CA ALA A 106 0.02 5.39 1.30
C ALA A 106 0.17 6.52 2.33
N GLN A 107 0.97 6.27 3.34
CA GLN A 107 1.49 7.32 4.20
C GLN A 107 2.89 7.69 3.70
N PHE A 108 3.08 8.94 3.28
CA PHE A 108 4.40 9.47 2.88
C PHE A 108 5.10 10.15 4.04
N CYS A 109 4.32 10.66 4.99
CA CYS A 109 4.78 11.25 6.22
C CYS A 109 4.11 10.59 7.42
N LEU A 110 4.92 10.05 8.33
CA LEU A 110 4.46 9.35 9.53
C LEU A 110 4.46 10.24 10.79
N GLU A 111 4.80 11.53 10.67
CA GLU A 111 4.97 12.43 11.82
C GLU A 111 3.76 12.45 12.75
N ARG A 112 2.56 12.52 12.18
CA ARG A 112 1.34 12.47 12.96
C ARG A 112 1.17 11.15 13.72
N LEU A 113 1.39 10.02 13.03
CA LEU A 113 1.30 8.68 13.64
C LEU A 113 2.30 8.53 14.79
N VAL A 114 3.48 9.11 14.62
CA VAL A 114 4.52 9.13 15.64
C VAL A 114 4.10 9.97 16.84
N ASN A 115 3.63 11.18 16.58
CA ASN A 115 3.23 12.12 17.63
C ASN A 115 2.01 11.61 18.42
N GLU A 116 1.10 10.88 17.75
CA GLU A 116 -0.05 10.23 18.37
C GLU A 116 0.31 8.87 19.01
N SER A 117 1.52 8.34 18.80
CA SER A 117 1.97 7.06 19.38
C SER A 117 2.33 7.19 20.86
N SER A 118 2.13 6.12 21.61
CA SER A 118 2.51 6.00 23.01
C SER A 118 2.86 4.55 23.35
N LEU A 119 3.30 4.29 24.59
CA LEU A 119 3.51 2.92 25.04
C LEU A 119 2.23 2.06 24.99
N THR A 120 1.05 2.68 25.02
CA THR A 120 -0.24 2.00 24.92
C THR A 120 -0.81 2.01 23.51
N ILE A 121 -0.50 3.06 22.74
CA ILE A 121 -0.95 3.23 21.35
C ILE A 121 0.26 3.10 20.43
N SER A 122 0.38 2.00 19.71
CA SER A 122 1.52 1.72 18.82
C SER A 122 2.89 1.76 19.52
N PRO A 123 3.12 0.92 20.57
CA PRO A 123 4.33 0.95 21.39
C PRO A 123 5.62 0.76 20.58
N LEU A 124 5.54 0.02 19.48
CA LEU A 124 6.68 -0.24 18.62
C LEU A 124 7.10 1.00 17.84
N LEU A 125 6.16 1.74 17.25
CA LEU A 125 6.42 3.03 16.62
C LEU A 125 7.02 4.00 17.63
N PHE A 126 6.38 4.14 18.79
CA PHE A 126 6.86 4.99 19.86
C PHE A 126 8.31 4.70 20.25
N SER A 127 8.68 3.41 20.38
CA SER A 127 10.04 2.99 20.73
C SER A 127 11.07 3.28 19.65
N ILE A 128 10.71 3.12 18.38
CA ILE A 128 11.59 3.42 17.23
C ILE A 128 11.94 4.90 17.20
N PHE A 129 10.93 5.77 17.37
CA PHE A 129 11.13 7.21 17.26
C PHE A 129 11.82 7.83 18.49
N LYS A 130 11.64 7.24 19.65
CA LYS A 130 12.41 7.63 20.85
C LYS A 130 13.92 7.36 20.69
N LYS A 131 14.29 6.43 19.80
CA LYS A 131 15.70 6.07 19.49
C LYS A 131 16.36 6.91 18.37
N ASN A 132 15.79 8.08 18.01
CA ASN A 132 16.37 9.05 17.05
C ASN A 132 16.38 8.66 15.58
N ASN A 133 15.54 7.77 15.12
CA ASN A 133 15.46 7.46 13.69
C ASN A 133 14.35 8.28 13.00
N ARG A 134 14.59 9.60 12.81
CA ARG A 134 13.60 10.50 12.20
C ARG A 134 13.63 10.52 10.66
N GLU A 135 14.70 10.03 10.04
CA GLU A 135 14.90 10.12 8.58
C GLU A 135 13.80 9.37 7.79
N ALA A 136 13.32 8.26 8.31
CA ALA A 136 12.27 7.47 7.65
C ALA A 136 10.84 7.90 8.00
N VAL A 137 10.66 8.97 8.78
CA VAL A 137 9.32 9.49 9.13
C VAL A 137 8.68 10.19 7.96
N ASN A 138 9.47 10.92 7.19
CA ASN A 138 9.04 11.63 6.00
C ASN A 138 9.92 11.20 4.83
N ILE A 139 9.32 10.45 3.89
CA ILE A 139 10.06 9.90 2.74
C ILE A 139 10.01 10.79 1.50
N LEU A 140 9.39 11.97 1.56
CA LEU A 140 9.16 12.79 0.37
C LEU A 140 10.47 13.19 -0.32
N ASN A 141 11.52 13.50 0.43
CA ASN A 141 12.84 13.80 -0.13
C ASN A 141 13.55 12.58 -0.72
N ASP A 142 13.22 11.39 -0.23
CA ASP A 142 13.81 10.12 -0.68
C ASP A 142 13.20 9.58 -1.97
N ILE A 143 12.01 10.05 -2.31
CA ILE A 143 11.21 9.54 -3.43
C ILE A 143 11.22 10.45 -4.66
N ASP A 144 11.85 11.61 -4.58
CA ASP A 144 11.96 12.56 -5.71
C ASP A 144 12.95 12.02 -6.75
N THR A 145 12.43 11.28 -7.70
CA THR A 145 13.16 10.59 -8.78
C THR A 145 12.32 10.56 -10.06
N ASP A 146 12.87 10.00 -11.14
CA ASP A 146 12.12 9.81 -12.39
C ASP A 146 11.10 8.64 -12.36
N SER A 147 11.13 7.80 -11.31
CA SER A 147 10.21 6.66 -11.21
C SER A 147 8.81 7.11 -10.76
N PRO A 148 7.74 6.88 -11.57
CA PRO A 148 6.42 7.38 -11.24
C PRO A 148 5.79 6.63 -10.07
N ILE A 149 5.22 7.39 -9.14
CA ILE A 149 4.45 6.92 -8.00
C ILE A 149 2.99 7.30 -8.22
N TYR A 150 2.13 6.31 -8.39
CA TYR A 150 0.69 6.52 -8.46
C TYR A 150 0.09 6.41 -7.07
N TYR A 151 -0.30 7.55 -6.51
CA TYR A 151 -0.98 7.63 -5.23
C TYR A 151 -2.49 7.56 -5.44
N ILE A 152 -3.10 6.43 -5.07
CA ILE A 152 -4.53 6.19 -5.17
C ILE A 152 -5.16 6.49 -3.81
N TYR A 153 -6.04 7.49 -3.74
CA TYR A 153 -6.57 7.97 -2.48
C TYR A 153 -8.06 8.34 -2.54
N SER A 154 -8.65 8.49 -1.38
CA SER A 154 -10.06 8.87 -1.18
C SER A 154 -10.14 10.32 -0.71
N ASP A 155 -10.83 11.19 -1.48
CA ASP A 155 -10.94 12.63 -1.26
C ASP A 155 -11.67 13.04 0.03
N ARG A 156 -12.43 12.13 0.64
CA ARG A 156 -13.15 12.33 1.90
C ARG A 156 -12.60 11.49 3.06
N SER A 157 -11.48 10.83 2.87
CA SER A 157 -10.72 10.19 3.93
C SER A 157 -9.71 11.20 4.51
N ARG A 158 -9.92 11.63 5.75
CA ARG A 158 -9.04 12.61 6.41
C ARG A 158 -7.56 12.21 6.36
N TRP A 159 -7.27 10.92 6.57
CA TRP A 159 -5.92 10.38 6.50
C TRP A 159 -5.30 10.51 5.11
N ASP A 160 -6.08 10.21 4.09
CA ASP A 160 -5.59 10.17 2.71
C ASP A 160 -5.38 11.61 2.19
N VAL A 161 -6.32 12.52 2.51
CA VAL A 161 -6.23 13.94 2.15
C VAL A 161 -5.00 14.59 2.79
N GLU A 162 -4.73 14.31 4.07
CA GLU A 162 -3.53 14.80 4.74
C GLU A 162 -2.25 14.34 4.03
N GLN A 163 -2.18 13.06 3.63
CA GLN A 163 -1.04 12.54 2.89
C GLN A 163 -0.93 13.14 1.47
N HIS A 164 -2.06 13.41 0.83
CA HIS A 164 -2.08 14.14 -0.45
C HIS A 164 -1.47 15.55 -0.30
N GLU A 165 -1.80 16.27 0.78
CA GLU A 165 -1.22 17.60 1.02
C GLU A 165 0.31 17.55 1.10
N TYR A 166 0.88 16.55 1.76
CA TYR A 166 2.33 16.38 1.83
C TYR A 166 2.96 16.08 0.45
N THR A 167 2.26 15.44 -0.47
CA THR A 167 2.80 15.12 -1.80
C THR A 167 2.76 16.27 -2.80
N LYS A 168 2.11 17.39 -2.46
CA LYS A 168 2.08 18.56 -3.33
C LYS A 168 3.48 19.09 -3.62
N GLY A 169 3.81 19.20 -4.89
CA GLY A 169 5.12 19.64 -5.36
C GLY A 169 6.16 18.54 -5.58
N VAL A 170 5.87 17.29 -5.22
CA VAL A 170 6.72 16.14 -5.56
C VAL A 170 6.37 15.69 -6.99
N GLN A 171 7.27 15.94 -7.94
CA GLN A 171 6.96 15.84 -9.38
C GLN A 171 6.59 14.44 -9.86
N ASN A 172 7.20 13.40 -9.31
CA ASN A 172 6.96 12.02 -9.71
C ASN A 172 5.75 11.37 -9.00
N VAL A 173 5.11 12.07 -8.05
CA VAL A 173 3.88 11.58 -7.40
C VAL A 173 2.66 12.05 -8.21
N LYS A 174 1.98 11.08 -8.80
CA LYS A 174 0.79 11.27 -9.63
C LYS A 174 -0.43 10.78 -8.88
N CYS A 175 -1.36 11.67 -8.57
CA CYS A 175 -2.53 11.38 -7.75
C CYS A 175 -3.71 10.87 -8.58
N ILE A 176 -4.27 9.73 -8.18
CA ILE A 176 -5.54 9.20 -8.70
C ILE A 176 -6.57 9.30 -7.59
N GLU A 177 -7.44 10.29 -7.73
CA GLU A 177 -8.43 10.68 -6.74
C GLU A 177 -9.74 9.94 -6.92
N PHE A 178 -10.30 9.44 -5.82
CA PHE A 178 -11.62 8.82 -5.80
C PHE A 178 -12.57 9.56 -4.85
N ASN A 179 -13.78 9.85 -5.32
CA ASN A 179 -14.85 10.40 -4.49
C ASN A 179 -15.35 9.33 -3.49
N SER A 180 -14.63 9.18 -2.39
CA SER A 180 -14.84 8.14 -1.38
C SER A 180 -14.34 8.60 -0.02
N SER A 181 -14.94 8.09 1.06
CA SER A 181 -14.48 8.27 2.44
C SER A 181 -13.69 7.08 2.97
N LYS A 182 -13.49 6.05 2.15
CA LYS A 182 -12.89 4.79 2.59
C LYS A 182 -11.37 4.87 2.57
N HIS A 183 -10.72 4.75 3.72
CA HIS A 183 -9.30 4.42 3.78
C HIS A 183 -9.10 2.95 3.35
N GLY A 184 -8.36 2.72 2.29
CA GLY A 184 -8.16 1.42 1.62
C GLY A 184 -8.51 1.50 0.13
N ILE A 185 -8.60 0.37 -0.57
CA ILE A 185 -8.94 0.37 -2.00
C ILE A 185 -10.29 1.05 -2.20
N PRO A 186 -10.35 2.19 -2.93
CA PRO A 186 -11.54 3.05 -2.97
C PRO A 186 -12.66 2.54 -3.88
N PHE A 187 -12.40 1.52 -4.69
CA PHE A 187 -13.36 0.90 -5.61
C PHE A 187 -13.63 -0.57 -5.24
N LEU A 188 -14.53 -1.26 -5.95
CA LEU A 188 -14.82 -2.67 -5.66
C LEU A 188 -13.63 -3.56 -6.02
N LYS A 189 -13.27 -4.47 -5.12
CA LYS A 189 -12.09 -5.35 -5.27
C LYS A 189 -12.10 -6.19 -6.54
N VAL A 190 -13.28 -6.40 -7.14
CA VAL A 190 -13.41 -7.12 -8.42
C VAL A 190 -12.69 -6.41 -9.59
N ALA A 191 -12.50 -5.10 -9.52
CA ALA A 191 -11.76 -4.33 -10.52
C ALA A 191 -10.23 -4.29 -10.24
N LEU A 192 -9.78 -4.70 -9.06
CA LEU A 192 -8.38 -4.62 -8.66
C LEU A 192 -7.42 -5.36 -9.59
N PRO A 193 -7.70 -6.60 -10.05
CA PRO A 193 -6.81 -7.30 -10.98
C PRO A 193 -6.58 -6.52 -12.29
N LYS A 194 -7.62 -5.88 -12.82
CA LYS A 194 -7.47 -5.03 -14.01
C LYS A 194 -6.71 -3.75 -13.72
N PHE A 195 -6.99 -3.12 -12.57
CA PHE A 195 -6.33 -1.87 -12.19
C PHE A 195 -4.82 -2.01 -12.07
N ILE A 196 -4.34 -3.02 -11.36
CA ILE A 196 -2.90 -3.22 -11.14
C ILE A 196 -2.13 -3.59 -12.42
N ASN A 197 -2.85 -4.03 -13.46
CA ASN A 197 -2.30 -4.36 -14.78
C ASN A 197 -2.38 -3.20 -15.79
N LEU A 198 -2.86 -2.01 -15.38
CA LEU A 198 -2.87 -0.85 -16.26
C LEU A 198 -1.45 -0.40 -16.60
N GLU A 199 -1.24 -0.05 -17.87
CA GLU A 199 0.00 0.56 -18.31
C GLU A 199 0.15 2.00 -17.77
N VAL A 200 1.37 2.52 -17.76
CA VAL A 200 1.69 3.87 -17.26
C VAL A 200 0.77 4.94 -17.90
N GLY A 201 0.61 4.93 -19.22
CA GLY A 201 -0.26 5.90 -19.91
C GLY A 201 -1.73 5.83 -19.50
N GLN A 202 -2.23 4.61 -19.19
CA GLN A 202 -3.60 4.43 -18.72
C GLN A 202 -3.78 4.94 -17.28
N LEU A 203 -2.75 4.77 -16.44
CA LEU A 203 -2.74 5.35 -15.09
C LEU A 203 -2.68 6.88 -15.15
N ASP A 204 -1.89 7.45 -16.07
CA ASP A 204 -1.82 8.90 -16.29
C ASP A 204 -3.18 9.49 -16.70
N GLU A 205 -3.94 8.80 -17.55
CA GLU A 205 -5.31 9.22 -17.90
C GLU A 205 -6.24 9.29 -16.67
N LEU A 206 -6.05 8.41 -15.69
CA LEU A 206 -6.87 8.40 -14.48
C LEU A 206 -6.58 9.59 -13.54
N THR A 207 -5.41 10.20 -13.62
CA THR A 207 -5.06 11.36 -12.80
C THR A 207 -5.77 12.66 -13.22
N ARG A 208 -6.34 12.69 -14.44
CA ARG A 208 -6.93 13.90 -15.03
C ARG A 208 -8.28 14.30 -14.45
N LYS A 209 -8.93 13.41 -13.72
CA LYS A 209 -10.25 13.67 -13.12
C LYS A 209 -10.53 12.80 -11.92
N VAL A 210 -11.36 13.31 -11.03
CA VAL A 210 -11.88 12.54 -9.89
C VAL A 210 -12.70 11.35 -10.36
N GLN A 211 -12.43 10.18 -9.80
CA GLN A 211 -13.08 8.92 -10.14
C GLN A 211 -14.25 8.63 -9.21
N HIS A 212 -15.39 8.23 -9.76
CA HIS A 212 -16.49 7.71 -8.93
C HIS A 212 -16.31 6.18 -8.74
N PRO A 213 -16.23 5.65 -7.50
CA PRO A 213 -15.87 4.25 -7.24
C PRO A 213 -16.69 3.21 -8.01
N LEU A 214 -18.02 3.40 -8.04
CA LEU A 214 -18.93 2.47 -8.71
C LEU A 214 -18.83 2.57 -10.24
N LEU A 215 -18.86 3.80 -10.79
CA LEU A 215 -18.75 4.02 -12.24
C LEU A 215 -17.39 3.54 -12.76
N PHE A 216 -16.33 3.78 -12.01
CA PHE A 216 -15.01 3.24 -12.29
C PHE A 216 -15.06 1.70 -12.37
N THR A 217 -15.63 1.04 -11.37
CA THR A 217 -15.75 -0.42 -11.37
C THR A 217 -16.53 -0.93 -12.58
N ILE A 218 -17.70 -0.31 -12.89
CA ILE A 218 -18.52 -0.68 -14.06
C ILE A 218 -17.71 -0.55 -15.35
N LYS A 219 -16.98 0.56 -15.52
CA LYS A 219 -16.13 0.79 -16.70
C LYS A 219 -15.08 -0.30 -16.89
N PHE A 220 -14.48 -0.76 -15.78
CA PHE A 220 -13.38 -1.74 -15.83
C PHE A 220 -13.84 -3.18 -15.98
N VAL A 221 -14.93 -3.60 -15.33
CA VAL A 221 -15.34 -5.01 -15.30
C VAL A 221 -16.75 -5.28 -15.82
N GLY A 222 -17.48 -4.24 -16.18
CA GLY A 222 -18.86 -4.32 -16.64
C GLY A 222 -19.86 -4.41 -15.48
N ILE A 223 -21.15 -4.15 -15.81
CA ILE A 223 -22.21 -4.04 -14.80
C ILE A 223 -22.46 -5.37 -14.05
N TYR A 224 -22.48 -6.50 -14.75
CA TYR A 224 -22.73 -7.81 -14.16
C TYR A 224 -21.69 -8.18 -13.10
N LYS A 225 -20.38 -8.06 -13.44
CA LYS A 225 -19.29 -8.34 -12.48
C LYS A 225 -19.29 -7.33 -11.33
N THR A 226 -19.70 -6.10 -11.56
CA THR A 226 -19.84 -5.08 -10.50
C THR A 226 -20.89 -5.47 -9.49
N ILE A 227 -22.10 -5.88 -9.94
CA ILE A 227 -23.18 -6.34 -9.05
C ILE A 227 -22.75 -7.57 -8.26
N SER A 228 -22.20 -8.58 -8.93
CA SER A 228 -21.70 -9.80 -8.29
C SER A 228 -20.60 -9.50 -7.26
N GLY A 229 -19.66 -8.61 -7.60
CA GLY A 229 -18.60 -8.15 -6.70
C GLY A 229 -19.14 -7.40 -5.48
N PHE A 230 -20.14 -6.55 -5.67
CA PHE A 230 -20.81 -5.84 -4.58
C PHE A 230 -21.48 -6.81 -3.59
N VAL A 231 -22.29 -7.74 -4.10
CA VAL A 231 -22.96 -8.76 -3.29
C VAL A 231 -21.94 -9.61 -2.51
N SER A 232 -20.88 -10.05 -3.19
CA SER A 232 -19.80 -10.82 -2.54
C SER A 232 -19.11 -10.05 -1.42
N GLN A 233 -18.78 -8.75 -1.63
CA GLN A 233 -18.17 -7.91 -0.60
C GLN A 233 -19.13 -7.65 0.58
N ALA A 234 -20.40 -7.39 0.31
CA ALA A 234 -21.44 -7.20 1.34
C ALA A 234 -21.60 -8.47 2.19
N TYR A 235 -21.68 -9.64 1.56
CA TYR A 235 -21.78 -10.93 2.25
C TYR A 235 -20.55 -11.21 3.13
N LYS A 236 -19.34 -10.95 2.64
CA LYS A 236 -18.11 -11.09 3.43
C LYS A 236 -18.06 -10.13 4.62
N ALA A 237 -18.56 -8.90 4.44
CA ALA A 237 -18.63 -7.93 5.52
C ALA A 237 -19.66 -8.35 6.59
N TYR A 238 -20.80 -8.89 6.17
CA TYR A 238 -21.80 -9.44 7.08
C TYR A 238 -21.22 -10.60 7.93
N LYS A 239 -20.58 -11.59 7.28
CA LYS A 239 -19.95 -12.72 7.99
C LYS A 239 -18.80 -12.34 8.96
N LYS A 240 -18.21 -11.17 8.81
CA LYS A 240 -17.18 -10.70 9.74
C LYS A 240 -17.76 -10.04 11.00
N ARG A 241 -19.03 -9.65 10.97
CA ARG A 241 -19.72 -8.99 12.09
C ARG A 241 -20.49 -9.97 12.96
N HIS A 242 -20.77 -11.13 12.44
CA HIS A 242 -21.43 -12.26 13.09
C HIS A 242 -20.56 -13.51 13.06
#